data_75902097dacd83e3db76d2a6ee56187f
#
_entry.id   75902097dacd83e3db76d2a6ee56187f
#
_cell.length_a   1.000
_cell.length_b   1.000
_cell.length_c   1.000
_cell.angle_alpha   90.00
_cell.angle_beta   90.00
_cell.angle_gamma   90.00
#
_symmetry.space_group_name_H-M   'P 1'
#
loop_
_entity.id
_entity.type
_entity.pdbx_description
1 polymer ?
#
loop_
_entity_poly.entity_id
_entity_poly.type
_entity_poly.pdbx_seq_one_letter_code
_entity_poly.pdbx_strand_id
1 'polypeptide(L)'
;MNYGVVLPIWQLTAAEAESLAVRAEELGLDGVFVPDHILAKPATTQHYGGHWPDPFSLLAFLAGRTQRIRLGASVIVLPYRNALVAAKAAATVDQVSRGRFIFGVGVGWDEAEFVDLRLPFRERGRLSDDYIRAIKAAWASDVPEYQGSYVSFGGATFSPRPVQRPHPPIWVGGAPGAVSAPAVRRCAELGDAWHPLGLGLDDIEKGYATLRDLASRRGRRDALGLAPRNLLDLTEAPKGSGRAAFQGSVAEVAADIRRVRALGAAWMTFDLPREGVPAMIRAMERLAREVKTTAA
;
A
#
# COMPACT_ATOMS: atom_id res chain seq x y z
N MET A 1 13.48 -2.86 10.46
CA MET A 1 12.13 -2.92 9.87
C MET A 1 11.49 -1.54 9.96
N ASN A 2 10.84 -1.09 8.91
CA ASN A 2 10.15 0.20 8.84
C ASN A 2 8.71 0.08 9.34
N TYR A 3 8.16 1.17 9.87
CA TYR A 3 6.80 1.25 10.40
C TYR A 3 6.01 2.35 9.70
N GLY A 4 4.87 1.98 9.12
CA GLY A 4 3.99 2.91 8.45
C GLY A 4 2.59 2.91 9.04
N VAL A 5 1.85 3.98 8.77
CA VAL A 5 0.44 4.09 9.12
C VAL A 5 -0.41 4.38 7.89
N VAL A 6 -1.60 3.82 7.87
CA VAL A 6 -2.59 4.08 6.82
C VAL A 6 -3.62 5.06 7.35
N LEU A 7 -3.73 6.20 6.69
CA LEU A 7 -4.69 7.23 7.06
C LEU A 7 -6.10 6.84 6.56
N PRO A 8 -7.11 6.87 7.43
CA PRO A 8 -8.50 6.64 7.02
C PRO A 8 -9.08 7.90 6.34
N ILE A 9 -8.59 8.19 5.12
CA ILE A 9 -8.86 9.45 4.40
C ILE A 9 -10.35 9.71 4.15
N TRP A 10 -11.19 8.68 4.20
CA TRP A 10 -12.64 8.80 4.05
C TRP A 10 -13.34 9.54 5.18
N GLN A 11 -12.66 9.83 6.26
CA GLN A 11 -13.18 10.59 7.42
C GLN A 11 -12.29 11.77 7.80
N LEU A 12 -11.32 12.12 6.96
CA LEU A 12 -10.34 13.18 7.21
C LEU A 12 -10.49 14.32 6.20
N THR A 13 -10.44 15.54 6.67
CA THR A 13 -10.15 16.70 5.82
C THR A 13 -8.69 16.67 5.38
N ALA A 14 -8.35 17.43 4.33
CA ALA A 14 -6.96 17.54 3.88
C ALA A 14 -6.03 18.09 4.98
N ALA A 15 -6.52 19.03 5.80
CA ALA A 15 -5.77 19.60 6.92
C ALA A 15 -5.52 18.56 8.04
N GLU A 16 -6.49 17.71 8.34
CA GLU A 16 -6.30 16.61 9.30
C GLU A 16 -5.35 15.55 8.78
N ALA A 17 -5.43 15.19 7.49
CA ALA A 17 -4.48 14.28 6.86
C ALA A 17 -3.05 14.84 6.88
N GLU A 18 -2.87 16.15 6.63
CA GLU A 18 -1.60 16.85 6.77
C GLU A 18 -1.08 16.77 8.21
N SER A 19 -1.91 17.14 9.19
CA SER A 19 -1.54 17.13 10.61
C SER A 19 -1.06 15.72 11.06
N LEU A 20 -1.78 14.67 10.64
CA LEU A 20 -1.40 13.29 10.93
C LEU A 20 -0.09 12.87 10.23
N ALA A 21 0.11 13.27 8.98
CA ALA A 21 1.34 12.95 8.24
C ALA A 21 2.57 13.64 8.85
N VAL A 22 2.45 14.92 9.19
CA VAL A 22 3.51 15.68 9.88
C VAL A 22 3.79 15.06 11.26
N ARG A 23 2.74 14.73 12.02
CA ARG A 23 2.90 14.09 13.33
C ARG A 23 3.56 12.71 13.23
N ALA A 24 3.23 11.90 12.23
CA ALA A 24 3.89 10.63 11.98
C ALA A 24 5.40 10.82 11.72
N GLU A 25 5.77 11.83 10.92
CA GLU A 25 7.17 12.19 10.65
C GLU A 25 7.92 12.64 11.92
N GLU A 26 7.30 13.47 12.75
CA GLU A 26 7.86 13.93 14.05
C GLU A 26 8.10 12.76 15.00
N LEU A 27 7.21 11.80 15.04
CA LEU A 27 7.30 10.58 15.86
C LEU A 27 8.34 9.57 15.32
N GLY A 28 8.96 9.85 14.18
CA GLY A 28 9.94 8.95 13.57
C GLY A 28 9.33 7.68 13.00
N LEU A 29 8.06 7.75 12.56
CA LEU A 29 7.49 6.70 11.71
C LEU A 29 8.05 6.82 10.30
N ASP A 30 8.08 5.70 9.58
CA ASP A 30 8.81 5.60 8.32
C ASP A 30 7.94 5.83 7.09
N GLY A 31 6.61 5.73 7.22
CA GLY A 31 5.69 5.91 6.09
C GLY A 31 4.27 6.26 6.47
N VAL A 32 3.62 7.02 5.58
CA VAL A 32 2.18 7.31 5.58
C VAL A 32 1.58 6.83 4.28
N PHE A 33 0.45 6.11 4.39
CA PHE A 33 -0.20 5.48 3.24
C PHE A 33 -1.66 5.90 3.16
N VAL A 34 -2.21 5.96 1.94
CA VAL A 34 -3.61 6.27 1.69
C VAL A 34 -4.26 5.21 0.79
N PRO A 35 -5.51 4.82 1.03
CA PRO A 35 -6.29 3.93 0.17
C PRO A 35 -6.90 4.67 -1.02
N ASP A 36 -7.59 3.93 -1.89
CA ASP A 36 -8.19 4.43 -3.13
C ASP A 36 -9.59 3.87 -3.36
N HIS A 37 -10.55 4.77 -3.59
CA HIS A 37 -11.85 4.54 -4.20
C HIS A 37 -12.24 5.76 -5.04
N ILE A 38 -13.06 5.58 -6.07
CA ILE A 38 -13.58 6.66 -6.91
C ILE A 38 -15.02 6.99 -6.51
N LEU A 39 -15.84 5.94 -6.36
CA LEU A 39 -17.26 6.05 -6.05
C LEU A 39 -17.58 5.19 -4.83
N ALA A 40 -18.03 5.83 -3.75
CA ALA A 40 -18.46 5.11 -2.55
C ALA A 40 -19.85 4.49 -2.78
N LYS A 41 -19.89 3.22 -3.14
CA LYS A 41 -21.12 2.43 -3.25
C LYS A 41 -21.64 2.02 -1.86
N PRO A 42 -22.88 1.53 -1.74
CA PRO A 42 -23.45 1.15 -0.43
C PRO A 42 -22.55 0.22 0.38
N ALA A 43 -21.92 -0.78 -0.25
CA ALA A 43 -20.97 -1.67 0.42
C ALA A 43 -19.75 -0.93 0.96
N THR A 44 -19.21 0.01 0.20
CA THR A 44 -18.08 0.87 0.63
C THR A 44 -18.54 1.86 1.71
N THR A 45 -19.70 2.53 1.50
CA THR A 45 -20.20 3.59 2.38
C THR A 45 -20.54 3.06 3.78
N GLN A 46 -21.09 1.86 3.89
CA GLN A 46 -21.38 1.22 5.18
C GLN A 46 -20.13 1.03 6.07
N HIS A 47 -18.98 0.77 5.44
CA HIS A 47 -17.73 0.47 6.16
C HIS A 47 -16.82 1.68 6.32
N TYR A 48 -16.82 2.60 5.35
CA TYR A 48 -15.81 3.65 5.23
C TYR A 48 -16.37 5.07 5.07
N GLY A 49 -17.69 5.24 4.81
CA GLY A 49 -18.23 6.55 4.44
C GLY A 49 -18.02 6.88 2.95
N GLY A 50 -18.48 8.10 2.58
CA GLY A 50 -18.55 8.52 1.17
C GLY A 50 -17.47 9.53 0.72
N HIS A 51 -16.60 9.99 1.59
CA HIS A 51 -15.58 10.99 1.29
C HIS A 51 -14.27 10.32 0.85
N TRP A 52 -13.92 10.41 -0.43
CA TRP A 52 -12.73 9.77 -0.98
C TRP A 52 -11.92 10.76 -1.82
N PRO A 53 -10.95 11.47 -1.22
CA PRO A 53 -10.01 12.30 -1.98
C PRO A 53 -9.19 11.44 -2.95
N ASP A 54 -8.87 12.00 -4.13
CA ASP A 54 -7.95 11.32 -5.05
C ASP A 54 -6.58 11.08 -4.38
N PRO A 55 -6.11 9.84 -4.33
CA PRO A 55 -4.90 9.50 -3.58
C PRO A 55 -3.63 10.13 -4.14
N PHE A 56 -3.49 10.31 -5.45
CA PHE A 56 -2.30 10.94 -6.02
C PHE A 56 -2.25 12.43 -5.69
N SER A 57 -3.39 13.11 -5.77
CA SER A 57 -3.51 14.53 -5.39
C SER A 57 -3.19 14.74 -3.92
N LEU A 58 -3.75 13.90 -3.04
CA LEU A 58 -3.48 13.96 -1.61
C LEU A 58 -2.01 13.65 -1.29
N LEU A 59 -1.43 12.61 -1.89
CA LEU A 59 -0.01 12.27 -1.69
C LEU A 59 0.93 13.36 -2.20
N ALA A 60 0.62 14.03 -3.31
CA ALA A 60 1.40 15.17 -3.80
C ALA A 60 1.32 16.36 -2.82
N PHE A 61 0.14 16.64 -2.26
CA PHE A 61 -0.02 17.65 -1.22
C PHE A 61 0.80 17.31 0.03
N LEU A 62 0.69 16.10 0.54
CA LEU A 62 1.46 15.65 1.71
C LEU A 62 2.97 15.64 1.46
N ALA A 63 3.41 15.38 0.21
CA ALA A 63 4.81 15.46 -0.17
C ALA A 63 5.40 16.88 -0.01
N GLY A 64 4.61 17.90 -0.27
CA GLY A 64 5.00 19.29 -0.05
C GLY A 64 5.01 19.71 1.44
N ARG A 65 4.35 18.95 2.31
CA ARG A 65 4.20 19.24 3.75
C ARG A 65 5.12 18.42 4.65
N THR A 66 5.81 17.42 4.10
CA THR A 66 6.72 16.50 4.81
C THR A 66 8.10 16.49 4.14
N GLN A 67 9.14 16.07 4.85
CA GLN A 67 10.51 16.12 4.36
C GLN A 67 11.21 14.76 4.24
N ARG A 68 10.91 13.81 5.12
CA ARG A 68 11.61 12.53 5.27
C ARG A 68 10.73 11.32 5.13
N ILE A 69 9.50 11.40 5.68
CA ILE A 69 8.58 10.25 5.72
C ILE A 69 8.22 9.77 4.32
N ARG A 70 8.20 8.47 4.10
CA ARG A 70 7.74 7.90 2.84
C ARG A 70 6.24 8.05 2.69
N LEU A 71 5.80 8.25 1.47
CA LEU A 71 4.41 8.45 1.11
C LEU A 71 3.99 7.35 0.15
N GLY A 72 2.90 6.66 0.44
CA GLY A 72 2.53 5.53 -0.40
C GLY A 72 1.02 5.36 -0.54
N ALA A 73 0.64 4.55 -1.50
CA ALA A 73 -0.73 4.08 -1.62
C ALA A 73 -0.88 2.68 -1.01
N SER A 74 -2.00 2.44 -0.36
CA SER A 74 -2.35 1.13 0.19
C SER A 74 -3.83 0.81 -0.03
N VAL A 75 -4.25 0.61 -1.30
CA VAL A 75 -3.48 0.60 -2.53
C VAL A 75 -4.20 1.41 -3.62
N ILE A 76 -3.51 1.85 -4.68
CA ILE A 76 -4.18 2.35 -5.90
C ILE A 76 -4.88 1.19 -6.58
N VAL A 77 -6.16 1.35 -6.89
CA VAL A 77 -6.90 0.41 -7.74
C VAL A 77 -6.55 0.69 -9.20
N LEU A 78 -5.57 -0.04 -9.73
CA LEU A 78 -5.02 0.22 -11.07
C LEU A 78 -6.07 0.30 -12.17
N PRO A 79 -7.09 -0.61 -12.25
CA PRO A 79 -8.09 -0.56 -13.29
C PRO A 79 -8.92 0.72 -13.36
N TYR A 80 -9.01 1.50 -12.28
CA TYR A 80 -9.84 2.71 -12.25
C TYR A 80 -9.29 3.87 -13.07
N ARG A 81 -8.03 3.80 -13.51
CA ARG A 81 -7.35 4.85 -14.27
C ARG A 81 -6.65 4.26 -15.49
N ASN A 82 -6.53 5.04 -16.56
CA ASN A 82 -5.67 4.66 -17.67
C ASN A 82 -4.22 4.48 -17.17
N ALA A 83 -3.52 3.44 -17.65
CA ALA A 83 -2.17 3.09 -17.19
C ALA A 83 -1.17 4.24 -17.36
N LEU A 84 -1.21 4.97 -18.48
CA LEU A 84 -0.30 6.11 -18.70
C LEU A 84 -0.63 7.30 -17.81
N VAL A 85 -1.91 7.54 -17.50
CA VAL A 85 -2.33 8.56 -16.54
C VAL A 85 -1.84 8.19 -15.14
N ALA A 86 -1.99 6.94 -14.74
CA ALA A 86 -1.47 6.45 -13.46
C ALA A 86 0.06 6.53 -13.40
N ALA A 87 0.76 6.13 -14.48
CA ALA A 87 2.23 6.27 -14.58
C ALA A 87 2.68 7.71 -14.43
N LYS A 88 1.99 8.66 -15.08
CA LYS A 88 2.30 10.10 -15.00
C LYS A 88 2.07 10.63 -13.58
N ALA A 89 0.93 10.34 -12.98
CA ALA A 89 0.60 10.78 -11.62
C ALA A 89 1.62 10.23 -10.60
N ALA A 90 1.91 8.92 -10.66
CA ALA A 90 2.88 8.28 -9.79
C ALA A 90 4.30 8.87 -9.94
N ALA A 91 4.76 9.09 -11.18
CA ALA A 91 6.04 9.75 -11.44
C ALA A 91 6.08 11.18 -10.91
N THR A 92 4.97 11.91 -10.99
CA THR A 92 4.86 13.28 -10.45
C THR A 92 4.95 13.25 -8.92
N VAL A 93 4.22 12.36 -8.24
CA VAL A 93 4.32 12.22 -6.77
C VAL A 93 5.75 11.84 -6.36
N ASP A 94 6.42 10.97 -7.12
CA ASP A 94 7.81 10.60 -6.86
C ASP A 94 8.76 11.79 -7.01
N GLN A 95 8.57 12.61 -8.05
CA GLN A 95 9.35 13.85 -8.26
C GLN A 95 9.14 14.85 -7.11
N VAL A 96 7.90 15.21 -6.81
CA VAL A 96 7.60 16.23 -5.77
C VAL A 96 7.96 15.73 -4.36
N SER A 97 7.92 14.44 -4.12
CA SER A 97 8.38 13.83 -2.87
C SER A 97 9.90 13.62 -2.81
N ARG A 98 10.63 13.88 -3.90
CA ARG A 98 12.08 13.64 -4.01
C ARG A 98 12.46 12.18 -3.77
N GLY A 99 11.72 11.24 -4.38
CA GLY A 99 11.99 9.80 -4.31
C GLY A 99 11.51 9.13 -3.02
N ARG A 100 10.52 9.69 -2.33
CA ARG A 100 9.91 9.09 -1.13
C ARG A 100 8.65 8.27 -1.43
N PHE A 101 8.22 8.19 -2.67
CA PHE A 101 6.98 7.53 -3.05
C PHE A 101 7.09 6.01 -3.07
N ILE A 102 6.04 5.32 -2.60
CA ILE A 102 5.82 3.87 -2.69
C ILE A 102 4.53 3.63 -3.45
N PHE A 103 4.63 2.94 -4.58
CA PHE A 103 3.48 2.68 -5.44
C PHE A 103 2.80 1.37 -5.06
N GLY A 104 1.94 1.40 -4.05
CA GLY A 104 1.07 0.27 -3.72
C GLY A 104 -0.05 0.14 -4.73
N VAL A 105 -0.25 -1.07 -5.28
CA VAL A 105 -1.22 -1.34 -6.35
C VAL A 105 -2.11 -2.54 -6.02
N GLY A 106 -3.37 -2.45 -6.41
CA GLY A 106 -4.37 -3.49 -6.26
C GLY A 106 -5.27 -3.59 -7.49
N VAL A 107 -6.11 -4.64 -7.52
CA VAL A 107 -7.02 -4.91 -8.63
C VAL A 107 -8.45 -4.39 -8.41
N GLY A 108 -8.78 -3.96 -7.19
CA GLY A 108 -10.15 -3.60 -6.79
C GLY A 108 -11.01 -4.80 -6.43
N TRP A 109 -12.06 -4.54 -5.65
CA TRP A 109 -12.98 -5.56 -5.12
C TRP A 109 -14.46 -5.20 -5.30
N ASP A 110 -14.81 -3.90 -5.38
CA ASP A 110 -16.20 -3.45 -5.49
C ASP A 110 -16.68 -3.49 -6.93
N GLU A 111 -17.39 -4.57 -7.32
CA GLU A 111 -17.90 -4.77 -8.68
C GLU A 111 -18.83 -3.64 -9.12
N ALA A 112 -19.61 -3.05 -8.21
CA ALA A 112 -20.52 -1.97 -8.53
C ALA A 112 -19.78 -0.70 -8.97
N GLU A 113 -18.61 -0.43 -8.40
CA GLU A 113 -17.75 0.68 -8.81
C GLU A 113 -17.18 0.44 -10.23
N PHE A 114 -16.80 -0.81 -10.57
CA PHE A 114 -16.38 -1.18 -11.92
C PHE A 114 -17.48 -0.97 -12.95
N VAL A 115 -18.73 -1.32 -12.61
CA VAL A 115 -19.88 -1.12 -13.52
C VAL A 115 -20.05 0.36 -13.86
N ASP A 116 -20.04 1.25 -12.88
CA ASP A 116 -20.19 2.70 -13.12
C ASP A 116 -19.03 3.29 -13.91
N LEU A 117 -17.82 2.80 -13.68
CA LEU A 117 -16.61 3.19 -14.41
C LEU A 117 -16.54 2.53 -15.82
N ARG A 118 -17.51 1.67 -16.17
CA ARG A 118 -17.56 0.90 -17.43
C ARG A 118 -16.31 0.03 -17.64
N LEU A 119 -15.82 -0.58 -16.57
CA LEU A 119 -14.62 -1.40 -16.57
C LEU A 119 -14.97 -2.90 -16.43
N PRO A 120 -14.23 -3.81 -17.08
CA PRO A 120 -14.48 -5.23 -17.05
C PRO A 120 -14.03 -5.86 -15.73
N PHE A 121 -14.90 -5.98 -14.74
CA PHE A 121 -14.58 -6.52 -13.41
C PHE A 121 -13.90 -7.90 -13.45
N ARG A 122 -14.38 -8.80 -14.30
CA ARG A 122 -13.82 -10.16 -14.42
C ARG A 122 -12.39 -10.18 -14.99
N GLU A 123 -12.01 -9.12 -15.69
CA GLU A 123 -10.69 -8.98 -16.31
C GLU A 123 -9.69 -8.16 -15.46
N ARG A 124 -10.15 -7.60 -14.32
CA ARG A 124 -9.36 -6.67 -13.51
C ARG A 124 -7.95 -7.16 -13.16
N GLY A 125 -7.79 -8.47 -12.98
CA GLY A 125 -6.48 -9.09 -12.73
C GLY A 125 -5.53 -9.00 -13.93
N ARG A 126 -6.00 -9.43 -15.11
CA ARG A 126 -5.21 -9.39 -16.35
C ARG A 126 -4.92 -7.95 -16.77
N LEU A 127 -5.92 -7.09 -16.65
CA LEU A 127 -5.81 -5.66 -16.91
C LEU A 127 -4.73 -5.02 -16.02
N SER A 128 -4.73 -5.33 -14.72
CA SER A 128 -3.70 -4.83 -13.80
C SER A 128 -2.30 -5.38 -14.10
N ASP A 129 -2.20 -6.64 -14.51
CA ASP A 129 -0.91 -7.24 -14.90
C ASP A 129 -0.32 -6.52 -16.12
N ASP A 130 -1.14 -6.20 -17.12
CA ASP A 130 -0.74 -5.45 -18.31
C ASP A 130 -0.38 -4.00 -17.95
N TYR A 131 -1.18 -3.35 -17.11
CA TYR A 131 -0.94 -1.99 -16.63
C TYR A 131 0.37 -1.85 -15.87
N ILE A 132 0.73 -2.79 -15.00
CA ILE A 132 2.03 -2.74 -14.29
C ILE A 132 3.18 -2.81 -15.29
N ARG A 133 3.09 -3.68 -16.33
CA ARG A 133 4.12 -3.77 -17.37
C ARG A 133 4.21 -2.48 -18.19
N ALA A 134 3.08 -1.94 -18.61
CA ALA A 134 2.99 -0.68 -19.35
C ALA A 134 3.58 0.50 -18.56
N ILE A 135 3.25 0.61 -17.25
CA ILE A 135 3.78 1.63 -16.35
C ILE A 135 5.30 1.52 -16.22
N LYS A 136 5.82 0.31 -15.99
CA LYS A 136 7.28 0.08 -15.93
C LYS A 136 7.96 0.45 -17.25
N ALA A 137 7.37 0.09 -18.38
CA ALA A 137 7.88 0.46 -19.69
C ALA A 137 7.89 1.98 -19.88
N ALA A 138 6.82 2.69 -19.50
CA ALA A 138 6.74 4.15 -19.57
C ALA A 138 7.83 4.84 -18.73
N TRP A 139 8.26 4.25 -17.63
CA TRP A 139 9.32 4.80 -16.77
C TRP A 139 10.74 4.44 -17.20
N ALA A 140 10.91 3.47 -18.10
CA ALA A 140 12.22 2.90 -18.46
C ALA A 140 13.06 3.83 -19.34
N SER A 141 12.43 4.62 -20.24
CA SER A 141 13.14 5.49 -21.19
C SER A 141 12.39 6.81 -21.43
N ASP A 142 13.04 7.74 -22.14
CA ASP A 142 12.43 9.03 -22.50
C ASP A 142 11.46 8.89 -23.68
N VAL A 143 11.69 7.92 -24.56
CA VAL A 143 10.78 7.55 -25.66
C VAL A 143 10.43 6.06 -25.48
N PRO A 144 9.51 5.75 -24.58
CA PRO A 144 9.16 4.38 -24.27
C PRO A 144 8.22 3.77 -25.31
N GLU A 145 8.34 2.45 -25.49
CA GLU A 145 7.44 1.66 -26.32
C GLU A 145 6.90 0.49 -25.51
N TYR A 146 5.64 0.16 -25.73
CA TYR A 146 5.00 -0.99 -25.11
C TYR A 146 3.85 -1.50 -25.99
N GLN A 147 3.76 -2.83 -26.12
CA GLN A 147 2.68 -3.53 -26.81
C GLN A 147 2.12 -4.61 -25.90
N GLY A 148 0.96 -4.34 -25.29
CA GLY A 148 0.24 -5.25 -24.42
C GLY A 148 -1.15 -5.61 -24.93
N SER A 149 -1.90 -6.33 -24.10
CA SER A 149 -3.29 -6.73 -24.45
C SER A 149 -4.31 -5.62 -24.25
N TYR A 150 -4.05 -4.70 -23.33
CA TYR A 150 -4.97 -3.60 -22.98
C TYR A 150 -4.35 -2.22 -23.18
N VAL A 151 -3.04 -2.14 -23.28
CA VAL A 151 -2.30 -0.88 -23.45
C VAL A 151 -1.26 -1.05 -24.55
N SER A 152 -1.19 -0.07 -25.44
CA SER A 152 -0.14 0.01 -26.45
C SER A 152 0.25 1.47 -26.64
N PHE A 153 1.54 1.76 -26.70
CA PHE A 153 2.05 3.11 -26.99
C PHE A 153 3.48 3.05 -27.53
N GLY A 154 3.88 4.11 -28.21
CA GLY A 154 5.23 4.28 -28.75
C GLY A 154 5.37 5.62 -29.47
N GLY A 155 6.60 6.01 -29.82
CA GLY A 155 6.89 7.18 -30.63
C GLY A 155 6.63 8.52 -29.95
N ALA A 156 6.41 8.55 -28.63
CA ALA A 156 6.15 9.78 -27.86
C ALA A 156 7.03 9.86 -26.62
N THR A 157 7.41 11.07 -26.25
CA THR A 157 8.20 11.31 -25.03
C THR A 157 7.34 11.15 -23.77
N PHE A 158 7.84 10.40 -22.78
CA PHE A 158 7.27 10.32 -21.45
C PHE A 158 8.13 11.06 -20.43
N SER A 159 7.63 12.20 -19.94
CA SER A 159 8.32 13.06 -18.95
C SER A 159 7.29 13.72 -18.02
N PRO A 160 7.56 13.92 -16.71
CA PRO A 160 8.78 13.46 -16.03
C PRO A 160 8.79 11.94 -15.82
N ARG A 161 9.99 11.38 -15.76
CA ARG A 161 10.18 10.02 -15.22
C ARG A 161 10.35 10.09 -13.69
N PRO A 162 10.12 8.98 -12.96
CA PRO A 162 10.41 8.94 -11.52
C PRO A 162 11.85 9.33 -11.19
N VAL A 163 12.09 9.83 -9.98
CA VAL A 163 13.44 10.05 -9.42
C VAL A 163 14.09 8.72 -9.04
N GLN A 164 13.30 7.83 -8.43
CA GLN A 164 13.76 6.51 -7.99
C GLN A 164 14.13 5.62 -9.18
N ARG A 165 15.20 4.84 -9.04
CA ARG A 165 15.68 3.92 -10.08
C ARG A 165 15.66 2.49 -9.56
N PRO A 166 15.22 1.51 -10.36
CA PRO A 166 14.69 1.65 -11.73
C PRO A 166 13.32 2.34 -11.77
N HIS A 167 12.55 2.33 -10.69
CA HIS A 167 11.23 2.97 -10.50
C HIS A 167 10.87 3.02 -9.01
N PRO A 168 9.83 3.76 -8.59
CA PRO A 168 9.27 3.66 -7.24
C PRO A 168 8.91 2.22 -6.89
N PRO A 169 9.17 1.75 -5.65
CA PRO A 169 8.84 0.39 -5.26
C PRO A 169 7.36 0.08 -5.49
N ILE A 170 7.07 -1.00 -6.22
CA ILE A 170 5.72 -1.47 -6.52
C ILE A 170 5.32 -2.51 -5.49
N TRP A 171 4.42 -2.16 -4.58
CA TRP A 171 3.85 -3.08 -3.61
C TRP A 171 2.54 -3.68 -4.13
N VAL A 172 2.41 -4.98 -4.15
CA VAL A 172 1.22 -5.66 -4.66
C VAL A 172 0.31 -6.05 -3.50
N GLY A 173 -0.85 -5.40 -3.44
CA GLY A 173 -1.91 -5.69 -2.47
C GLY A 173 -2.62 -7.01 -2.76
N GLY A 174 -3.21 -7.58 -1.70
CA GLY A 174 -4.01 -8.80 -1.74
C GLY A 174 -5.48 -8.57 -1.37
N ALA A 175 -6.26 -9.64 -1.33
CA ALA A 175 -7.60 -9.60 -0.80
C ALA A 175 -7.56 -9.42 0.73
N PRO A 176 -8.45 -8.61 1.32
CA PRO A 176 -8.53 -8.48 2.76
C PRO A 176 -8.85 -9.83 3.44
N GLY A 177 -8.10 -10.16 4.49
CA GLY A 177 -8.34 -11.35 5.31
C GLY A 177 -8.08 -12.71 4.65
N ALA A 178 -7.53 -12.74 3.42
CA ALA A 178 -7.24 -14.00 2.73
C ALA A 178 -5.98 -13.93 1.87
N VAL A 179 -5.24 -15.03 1.77
CA VAL A 179 -4.12 -15.17 0.85
C VAL A 179 -4.65 -15.32 -0.58
N SER A 180 -4.46 -14.29 -1.38
CA SER A 180 -4.87 -14.28 -2.79
C SER A 180 -3.77 -14.87 -3.67
N ALA A 181 -3.94 -16.09 -4.16
CA ALA A 181 -2.97 -16.72 -5.07
C ALA A 181 -2.69 -15.89 -6.33
N PRO A 182 -3.68 -15.23 -7.01
CA PRO A 182 -3.40 -14.32 -8.10
C PRO A 182 -2.54 -13.12 -7.70
N ALA A 183 -2.74 -12.55 -6.48
CA ALA A 183 -1.93 -11.43 -6.00
C ALA A 183 -0.49 -11.86 -5.70
N VAL A 184 -0.31 -13.03 -5.05
CA VAL A 184 1.01 -13.61 -4.77
C VAL A 184 1.77 -13.87 -6.09
N ARG A 185 1.11 -14.46 -7.10
CA ARG A 185 1.69 -14.67 -8.43
C ARG A 185 2.08 -13.33 -9.10
N ARG A 186 1.19 -12.34 -9.07
CA ARG A 186 1.45 -10.98 -9.61
C ARG A 186 2.65 -10.35 -8.94
N CYS A 187 2.75 -10.45 -7.63
CA CYS A 187 3.89 -9.94 -6.89
C CYS A 187 5.18 -10.64 -7.31
N ALA A 188 5.18 -11.98 -7.42
CA ALA A 188 6.34 -12.76 -7.86
C ALA A 188 6.84 -12.37 -9.25
N GLU A 189 5.93 -11.98 -10.15
CA GLU A 189 6.25 -11.63 -11.53
C GLU A 189 6.58 -10.14 -11.71
N LEU A 190 5.82 -9.26 -11.07
CA LEU A 190 5.77 -7.84 -11.42
C LEU A 190 6.02 -6.89 -10.24
N GLY A 191 5.86 -7.33 -8.99
CA GLY A 191 6.01 -6.48 -7.81
C GLY A 191 7.44 -6.43 -7.26
N ASP A 192 7.64 -5.56 -6.27
CA ASP A 192 8.86 -5.47 -5.48
C ASP A 192 8.62 -5.85 -4.02
N ALA A 193 7.36 -5.78 -3.56
CA ALA A 193 6.96 -6.31 -2.25
C ALA A 193 5.51 -6.82 -2.27
N TRP A 194 5.26 -7.86 -1.48
CA TRP A 194 3.91 -8.30 -1.19
C TRP A 194 3.34 -7.49 -0.01
N HIS A 195 2.15 -6.94 -0.23
CA HIS A 195 1.45 -6.09 0.72
C HIS A 195 0.10 -6.72 1.11
N PRO A 196 0.10 -7.83 1.90
CA PRO A 196 -1.13 -8.46 2.34
C PRO A 196 -1.88 -7.58 3.33
N LEU A 197 -3.21 -7.66 3.33
CA LEU A 197 -4.12 -6.87 4.15
C LEU A 197 -4.91 -7.75 5.11
N GLY A 198 -4.80 -7.49 6.42
CA GLY A 198 -5.64 -8.10 7.45
C GLY A 198 -5.44 -9.61 7.61
N LEU A 199 -4.25 -10.13 7.33
CA LEU A 199 -3.94 -11.56 7.49
C LEU A 199 -3.49 -11.90 8.91
N GLY A 200 -3.84 -13.10 9.36
CA GLY A 200 -3.22 -13.74 10.52
C GLY A 200 -1.75 -14.09 10.26
N LEU A 201 -0.99 -14.30 11.33
CA LEU A 201 0.46 -14.56 11.24
C LEU A 201 0.79 -15.80 10.41
N ASP A 202 0.03 -16.88 10.59
CA ASP A 202 0.24 -18.15 9.85
C ASP A 202 -0.02 -17.98 8.35
N ASP A 203 -1.02 -17.17 7.99
CA ASP A 203 -1.34 -16.89 6.59
C ASP A 203 -0.31 -15.98 5.94
N ILE A 204 0.23 -15.01 6.68
CA ILE A 204 1.37 -14.19 6.23
C ILE A 204 2.57 -15.10 5.93
N GLU A 205 2.91 -16.00 6.84
CA GLU A 205 4.03 -16.92 6.70
C GLU A 205 3.85 -17.86 5.50
N LYS A 206 2.70 -18.54 5.38
CA LYS A 206 2.37 -19.43 4.25
C LYS A 206 2.36 -18.69 2.92
N GLY A 207 1.72 -17.52 2.87
CA GLY A 207 1.65 -16.70 1.67
C GLY A 207 3.02 -16.22 1.22
N TYR A 208 3.87 -15.79 2.16
CA TYR A 208 5.22 -15.33 1.85
C TYR A 208 6.15 -16.48 1.44
N ALA A 209 6.02 -17.65 2.04
CA ALA A 209 6.74 -18.85 1.60
C ALA A 209 6.37 -19.22 0.14
N THR A 210 5.08 -19.20 -0.20
CA THR A 210 4.60 -19.39 -1.58
C THR A 210 5.17 -18.34 -2.53
N LEU A 211 5.18 -17.07 -2.13
CA LEU A 211 5.76 -16.00 -2.92
C LEU A 211 7.24 -16.24 -3.21
N ARG A 212 8.02 -16.61 -2.20
CA ARG A 212 9.46 -16.86 -2.34
C ARG A 212 9.76 -18.04 -3.26
N ASP A 213 8.97 -19.11 -3.21
CA ASP A 213 9.07 -20.24 -4.13
C ASP A 213 8.81 -19.82 -5.58
N LEU A 214 7.69 -19.11 -5.82
CA LEU A 214 7.36 -18.61 -7.15
C LEU A 214 8.40 -17.63 -7.70
N ALA A 215 8.95 -16.78 -6.86
CA ALA A 215 10.00 -15.82 -7.23
C ALA A 215 11.34 -16.50 -7.51
N SER A 216 11.67 -17.54 -6.72
CA SER A 216 12.89 -18.34 -6.93
C SER A 216 12.92 -18.99 -8.30
N ARG A 217 11.78 -19.57 -8.73
CA ARG A 217 11.62 -20.16 -10.07
C ARG A 217 11.79 -19.15 -11.20
N ARG A 218 11.74 -17.85 -10.89
CA ARG A 218 11.92 -16.72 -11.84
C ARG A 218 13.24 -15.97 -11.66
N GLY A 219 14.14 -16.47 -10.82
CA GLY A 219 15.42 -15.81 -10.51
C GLY A 219 15.27 -14.50 -9.72
N ARG A 220 14.12 -14.28 -9.04
CA ARG A 220 13.79 -13.03 -8.34
C ARG A 220 13.69 -13.15 -6.81
N ARG A 221 14.16 -14.27 -6.24
CA ARG A 221 13.96 -14.58 -4.81
C ARG A 221 14.40 -13.46 -3.87
N ASP A 222 15.54 -12.85 -4.12
CA ASP A 222 16.15 -11.85 -3.24
C ASP A 222 15.66 -10.42 -3.53
N ALA A 223 14.83 -10.25 -4.57
CA ALA A 223 14.31 -8.95 -4.99
C ALA A 223 12.95 -8.61 -4.37
N LEU A 224 12.34 -9.51 -3.57
CA LEU A 224 10.97 -9.32 -3.08
C LEU A 224 10.90 -9.11 -1.59
N GLY A 225 10.30 -7.97 -1.22
CA GLY A 225 9.99 -7.61 0.17
C GLY A 225 8.65 -8.16 0.66
N LEU A 226 8.48 -8.10 1.99
CA LEU A 226 7.22 -8.33 2.68
C LEU A 226 6.86 -7.06 3.44
N ALA A 227 5.64 -6.56 3.25
CA ALA A 227 5.12 -5.33 3.84
C ALA A 227 3.66 -5.50 4.29
N PRO A 228 3.34 -6.26 5.34
CA PRO A 228 1.97 -6.51 5.77
C PRO A 228 1.27 -5.23 6.23
N ARG A 229 -0.06 -5.20 6.05
CA ARG A 229 -0.97 -4.19 6.59
C ARG A 229 -2.02 -4.84 7.47
N ASN A 230 -2.12 -4.42 8.72
CA ASN A 230 -3.11 -4.91 9.68
C ASN A 230 -3.64 -3.77 10.55
N LEU A 231 -4.78 -4.00 11.19
CA LEU A 231 -5.30 -3.10 12.21
C LEU A 231 -4.39 -3.11 13.44
N LEU A 232 -4.03 -1.92 13.93
CA LEU A 232 -3.39 -1.75 15.22
C LEU A 232 -4.47 -1.51 16.29
N ASP A 233 -4.62 -2.43 17.22
CA ASP A 233 -5.52 -2.27 18.36
C ASP A 233 -4.76 -2.57 19.67
N LEU A 234 -4.27 -1.52 20.30
CA LEU A 234 -3.46 -1.59 21.53
C LEU A 234 -4.34 -1.49 22.77
N THR A 235 -4.31 -2.56 23.57
CA THR A 235 -5.01 -2.63 24.87
C THR A 235 -4.03 -2.52 26.05
N GLU A 236 -4.54 -2.14 27.23
CA GLU A 236 -3.73 -2.11 28.44
C GLU A 236 -3.45 -3.53 28.96
N ALA A 237 -4.48 -4.38 28.97
CA ALA A 237 -4.37 -5.76 29.40
C ALA A 237 -4.15 -6.70 28.19
N PRO A 238 -3.44 -7.82 28.37
CA PRO A 238 -3.33 -8.84 27.33
C PRO A 238 -4.68 -9.40 26.92
N LYS A 239 -4.88 -9.65 25.63
CA LYS A 239 -6.07 -10.34 25.09
C LYS A 239 -5.94 -11.87 25.13
N GLY A 240 -4.74 -12.38 25.23
CA GLY A 240 -4.47 -13.82 25.32
C GLY A 240 -4.63 -14.57 23.99
N SER A 241 -4.84 -15.88 24.10
CA SER A 241 -4.99 -16.77 22.95
C SER A 241 -6.30 -16.50 22.20
N GLY A 242 -6.28 -16.65 20.87
CA GLY A 242 -7.44 -16.45 20.00
C GLY A 242 -7.67 -14.98 19.55
N ARG A 243 -6.81 -14.06 19.97
CA ARG A 243 -6.85 -12.67 19.46
C ARG A 243 -6.46 -12.59 17.99
N ALA A 244 -6.95 -11.58 17.32
CA ALA A 244 -6.45 -11.25 15.97
C ALA A 244 -5.00 -10.76 16.05
N ALA A 245 -4.23 -11.00 14.98
CA ALA A 245 -2.85 -10.54 14.89
C ALA A 245 -2.76 -9.01 15.01
N PHE A 246 -1.74 -8.53 15.70
CA PHE A 246 -1.44 -7.12 15.97
C PHE A 246 -2.52 -6.39 16.81
N GLN A 247 -3.32 -7.14 17.55
CA GLN A 247 -4.27 -6.63 18.53
C GLN A 247 -3.96 -7.19 19.92
N GLY A 248 -3.98 -6.33 20.94
CA GLY A 248 -3.71 -6.72 22.33
C GLY A 248 -2.74 -5.77 23.02
N SER A 249 -2.10 -6.25 24.09
CA SER A 249 -1.09 -5.47 24.80
C SER A 249 0.14 -5.17 23.94
N VAL A 250 0.91 -4.18 24.33
CA VAL A 250 2.18 -3.83 23.64
C VAL A 250 3.09 -5.05 23.49
N ALA A 251 3.19 -5.89 24.52
CA ALA A 251 4.02 -7.09 24.49
C ALA A 251 3.53 -8.11 23.45
N GLU A 252 2.21 -8.32 23.35
CA GLU A 252 1.61 -9.23 22.37
C GLU A 252 1.80 -8.72 20.95
N VAL A 253 1.54 -7.45 20.68
CA VAL A 253 1.76 -6.84 19.37
C VAL A 253 3.24 -6.84 18.99
N ALA A 254 4.15 -6.55 19.92
CA ALA A 254 5.58 -6.64 19.68
C ALA A 254 6.05 -8.07 19.36
N ALA A 255 5.45 -9.09 19.97
CA ALA A 255 5.73 -10.49 19.66
C ALA A 255 5.30 -10.85 18.23
N ASP A 256 4.13 -10.40 17.79
CA ASP A 256 3.66 -10.58 16.41
C ASP A 256 4.60 -9.92 15.41
N ILE A 257 5.01 -8.69 15.69
CA ILE A 257 5.97 -7.95 14.86
C ILE A 257 7.30 -8.68 14.75
N ARG A 258 7.85 -9.20 15.87
CA ARG A 258 9.08 -10.00 15.84
C ARG A 258 8.94 -11.25 14.97
N ARG A 259 7.78 -11.94 15.01
CA ARG A 259 7.51 -13.09 14.15
C ARG A 259 7.54 -12.71 12.67
N VAL A 260 6.87 -11.63 12.29
CA VAL A 260 6.87 -11.14 10.90
C VAL A 260 8.25 -10.62 10.48
N ARG A 261 8.99 -9.97 11.38
CA ARG A 261 10.38 -9.56 11.14
C ARG A 261 11.28 -10.77 10.84
N ALA A 262 11.12 -11.87 11.59
CA ALA A 262 11.89 -13.09 11.37
C ALA A 262 11.67 -13.72 9.99
N LEU A 263 10.55 -13.44 9.34
CA LEU A 263 10.31 -13.82 7.94
C LEU A 263 11.09 -12.96 6.93
N GLY A 264 11.71 -11.86 7.38
CA GLY A 264 12.42 -10.90 6.54
C GLY A 264 11.55 -9.71 6.10
N ALA A 265 10.46 -9.41 6.80
CA ALA A 265 9.64 -8.23 6.48
C ALA A 265 10.44 -6.93 6.62
N ALA A 266 10.44 -6.15 5.54
CA ALA A 266 11.08 -4.83 5.51
C ALA A 266 10.19 -3.74 6.12
N TRP A 267 8.89 -3.94 6.08
CA TRP A 267 7.86 -3.01 6.54
C TRP A 267 6.79 -3.71 7.35
N MET A 268 6.20 -2.96 8.28
CA MET A 268 4.90 -3.24 8.87
C MET A 268 4.04 -1.98 8.79
N THR A 269 2.84 -2.07 8.23
CA THR A 269 1.91 -0.95 8.11
C THR A 269 0.66 -1.22 8.93
N PHE A 270 0.13 -0.17 9.55
CA PHE A 270 -1.01 -0.28 10.44
C PHE A 270 -2.15 0.64 10.03
N ASP A 271 -3.35 0.10 9.98
CA ASP A 271 -4.57 0.91 9.99
C ASP A 271 -4.70 1.60 11.33
N LEU A 272 -4.95 2.92 11.30
CA LEU A 272 -5.21 3.71 12.49
C LEU A 272 -6.66 3.50 12.98
N PRO A 273 -6.91 3.69 14.29
CA PRO A 273 -8.26 3.66 14.83
C PRO A 273 -9.15 4.73 14.17
N ARG A 274 -10.49 4.51 14.21
CA ARG A 274 -11.45 5.35 13.49
C ARG A 274 -12.19 6.35 14.39
N GLU A 275 -11.84 6.42 15.65
CA GLU A 275 -12.48 7.24 16.69
C GLU A 275 -11.99 8.70 16.67
N GLY A 276 -11.57 9.18 15.50
CA GLY A 276 -11.16 10.57 15.26
C GLY A 276 -9.65 10.81 15.44
N VAL A 277 -9.22 12.00 15.01
CA VAL A 277 -7.82 12.42 14.98
C VAL A 277 -7.08 12.25 16.32
N PRO A 278 -7.67 12.59 17.50
CA PRO A 278 -6.96 12.37 18.76
C PRO A 278 -6.64 10.90 19.05
N ALA A 279 -7.52 9.97 18.70
CA ALA A 279 -7.26 8.53 18.87
C ALA A 279 -6.15 8.04 17.92
N MET A 280 -6.15 8.54 16.68
CA MET A 280 -5.10 8.25 15.71
C MET A 280 -3.72 8.71 16.18
N ILE A 281 -3.64 9.93 16.73
CA ILE A 281 -2.38 10.46 17.29
C ILE A 281 -1.91 9.60 18.45
N ARG A 282 -2.78 9.26 19.40
CA ARG A 282 -2.40 8.36 20.51
C ARG A 282 -1.90 7.00 20.04
N ALA A 283 -2.55 6.41 19.03
CA ALA A 283 -2.11 5.15 18.45
C ALA A 283 -0.72 5.25 17.80
N MET A 284 -0.44 6.32 17.06
CA MET A 284 0.88 6.59 16.48
C MET A 284 1.94 6.81 17.57
N GLU A 285 1.63 7.52 18.64
CA GLU A 285 2.54 7.74 19.77
C GLU A 285 2.89 6.43 20.48
N ARG A 286 1.91 5.59 20.77
CA ARG A 286 2.12 4.26 21.35
C ARG A 286 2.90 3.35 20.42
N LEU A 287 2.58 3.35 19.11
CA LEU A 287 3.34 2.61 18.11
C LEU A 287 4.82 3.03 18.12
N ALA A 288 5.09 4.33 18.08
CA ALA A 288 6.44 4.86 17.99
C ALA A 288 7.26 4.64 19.29
N ARG A 289 6.67 4.89 20.45
CA ARG A 289 7.38 4.92 21.73
C ARG A 289 7.42 3.58 22.44
N GLU A 290 6.32 2.81 22.37
CA GLU A 290 6.16 1.56 23.12
C GLU A 290 6.43 0.33 22.22
N VAL A 291 5.67 0.22 21.11
CA VAL A 291 5.71 -0.98 20.27
C VAL A 291 7.03 -1.12 19.51
N LYS A 292 7.52 -0.05 18.85
CA LYS A 292 8.80 -0.09 18.13
C LYS A 292 9.96 -0.47 19.05
N THR A 293 9.99 0.10 20.25
CA THR A 293 11.03 -0.15 21.25
C THR A 293 10.98 -1.59 21.77
N THR A 294 9.77 -2.09 22.10
CA THR A 294 9.59 -3.46 22.62
C THR A 294 9.82 -4.52 21.53
N ALA A 295 9.56 -4.19 20.25
CA ALA A 295 9.77 -5.08 19.12
C ALA A 295 11.19 -5.02 18.53
N ALA A 296 12.04 -4.10 18.99
CA ALA A 296 13.43 -3.98 18.54
C ALA A 296 14.25 -5.21 18.91
#